data_3be82b55cb6d8953cecb0100008d8015
#
_entry.id   3be82b55cb6d8953cecb0100008d8015
#
_cell.length_a   1.000
_cell.length_b   1.000
_cell.length_c   1.000
_cell.angle_alpha   90.00
_cell.angle_beta   90.00
_cell.angle_gamma   90.00
#
_symmetry.space_group_name_H-M   'P 1'
#
loop_
_entity.id
_entity.type
_entity.pdbx_description
1 polymer ?
#
loop_
_entity_poly.entity_id
_entity_poly.type
_entity_poly.pdbx_seq_one_letter_code
_entity_poly.pdbx_strand_id
1 'polypeptide(L)'
;MKAGSDPDELEQVIAEASRRLEETVGPVPAGIAPLDDGVLYCANHPNVETLLRCNRCGKPICTRCAVQTPVGYRCKQCVGQQRAVYYTGGASDYLVGGLIAAVLGGLATLIISLLGGAWFFGLILGPTAGVGIAEVVRLAVRRRRSQYLWLVVGGAVILGSLPALVLFLLHFSLWSLLTIGLFLFLAVGAATARLR
;
A
#
# COMPACT_ATOMS: atom_id res chain seq x y z
N MET A 1 29.79 15.61 47.85
CA MET A 1 30.55 15.60 46.62
C MET A 1 30.04 16.75 45.76
N LYS A 2 30.74 17.90 45.75
CA LYS A 2 30.42 19.10 44.93
C LYS A 2 31.13 18.92 43.60
N ALA A 3 30.37 18.70 42.55
CA ALA A 3 30.86 18.89 41.21
C ALA A 3 30.77 20.40 40.89
N GLY A 4 31.83 21.12 41.17
CA GLY A 4 32.03 22.47 40.69
C GLY A 4 32.61 22.33 39.27
N SER A 5 31.78 22.39 38.22
CA SER A 5 32.28 22.63 36.90
C SER A 5 32.70 24.08 36.82
N ASP A 6 34.02 24.30 36.74
CA ASP A 6 34.63 25.60 36.50
C ASP A 6 34.06 26.12 35.15
N PRO A 7 33.52 27.35 35.08
CA PRO A 7 32.97 27.88 33.82
C PRO A 7 33.97 27.86 32.66
N ASP A 8 35.27 28.06 32.97
CA ASP A 8 36.33 27.99 31.96
C ASP A 8 36.55 26.56 31.43
N GLU A 9 36.36 25.53 32.22
CA GLU A 9 36.45 24.11 31.79
C GLU A 9 35.28 23.75 30.89
N LEU A 10 34.09 24.28 31.20
CA LEU A 10 32.88 24.06 30.38
C LEU A 10 33.01 24.71 28.97
N GLU A 11 33.54 25.95 28.90
CA GLU A 11 33.80 26.63 27.63
C GLU A 11 34.83 25.86 26.79
N GLN A 12 35.88 25.34 27.39
CA GLN A 12 36.87 24.52 26.66
C GLN A 12 36.27 23.24 26.11
N VAL A 13 35.43 22.56 26.89
CA VAL A 13 34.73 21.31 26.44
C VAL A 13 33.78 21.62 25.27
N ILE A 14 33.05 22.75 25.35
CA ILE A 14 32.13 23.18 24.27
C ILE A 14 32.89 23.51 23.01
N ALA A 15 34.01 24.25 23.12
CA ALA A 15 34.86 24.62 22.01
C ALA A 15 35.49 23.40 21.32
N GLU A 16 35.96 22.42 22.12
CA GLU A 16 36.50 21.16 21.58
C GLU A 16 35.41 20.30 20.92
N ALA A 17 34.22 20.21 21.50
CA ALA A 17 33.08 19.49 20.92
C ALA A 17 32.62 20.15 19.61
N SER A 18 32.60 21.48 19.55
CA SER A 18 32.23 22.21 18.33
C SER A 18 33.24 21.97 17.21
N ARG A 19 34.54 21.97 17.53
CA ARG A 19 35.60 21.67 16.56
C ARG A 19 35.54 20.25 16.03
N ARG A 20 35.26 19.27 16.88
CA ARG A 20 35.05 17.85 16.48
C ARG A 20 33.80 17.66 15.63
N LEU A 21 32.73 18.42 15.90
CA LEU A 21 31.52 18.40 15.06
C LEU A 21 31.79 18.97 13.67
N GLU A 22 32.55 20.07 13.55
CA GLU A 22 32.96 20.63 12.24
C GLU A 22 33.82 19.65 11.45
N GLU A 23 34.74 18.94 12.12
CA GLU A 23 35.64 17.97 11.49
C GLU A 23 34.91 16.70 11.02
N THR A 24 33.87 16.23 11.78
CA THR A 24 33.11 15.01 11.47
C THR A 24 31.95 15.25 10.51
N VAL A 25 31.33 16.43 10.53
CA VAL A 25 30.17 16.74 9.67
C VAL A 25 30.56 17.12 8.25
N GLY A 26 31.83 17.47 8.02
CA GLY A 26 32.31 17.95 6.73
C GLY A 26 31.63 19.28 6.31
N PRO A 27 32.02 19.86 5.20
CA PRO A 27 31.35 21.06 4.71
C PRO A 27 29.90 20.76 4.42
N VAL A 28 29.00 21.52 5.06
CA VAL A 28 27.53 21.43 4.83
C VAL A 28 27.31 21.41 3.31
N PRO A 29 26.64 20.37 2.78
CA PRO A 29 26.45 20.28 1.33
C PRO A 29 25.78 21.55 0.83
N ALA A 30 26.32 22.12 -0.24
CA ALA A 30 25.98 23.42 -0.83
C ALA A 30 24.52 23.60 -1.29
N GLY A 31 23.60 22.87 -0.72
CA GLY A 31 22.15 22.95 -0.91
C GLY A 31 21.36 23.40 0.32
N ILE A 32 22.02 23.58 1.48
CA ILE A 32 21.39 24.21 2.64
C ILE A 32 21.76 25.69 2.54
N ALA A 33 20.94 26.43 1.80
CA ALA A 33 21.03 27.90 1.81
C ALA A 33 20.96 28.35 3.28
N PRO A 34 21.79 29.36 3.69
CA PRO A 34 21.67 29.95 5.01
C PRO A 34 20.19 30.27 5.27
N LEU A 35 19.76 30.13 6.51
CA LEU A 35 18.46 30.63 6.94
C LEU A 35 18.48 32.13 6.71
N ASP A 36 18.16 32.54 5.49
CA ASP A 36 17.85 33.92 5.19
C ASP A 36 16.59 34.22 5.99
N ASP A 37 16.60 35.26 6.82
CA ASP A 37 15.46 35.72 7.62
C ASP A 37 14.29 36.21 6.75
N GLY A 38 14.30 35.87 5.47
CA GLY A 38 13.28 36.12 4.49
C GLY A 38 12.06 35.25 4.75
N VAL A 39 10.92 35.86 4.87
CA VAL A 39 9.62 35.21 4.96
C VAL A 39 9.46 34.27 3.77
N LEU A 40 9.30 32.97 4.03
CA LEU A 40 9.13 31.95 3.00
C LEU A 40 7.66 31.82 2.63
N TYR A 41 7.39 31.78 1.35
CA TYR A 41 6.04 31.55 0.81
C TYR A 41 5.91 30.12 0.26
N CYS A 42 4.72 29.55 0.41
CA CYS A 42 4.46 28.21 -0.11
C CYS A 42 4.62 28.18 -1.65
N ALA A 43 5.35 27.22 -2.19
CA ALA A 43 5.59 27.09 -3.63
C ALA A 43 4.31 26.93 -4.46
N ASN A 44 3.20 26.46 -3.88
CA ASN A 44 1.90 26.33 -4.55
C ASN A 44 0.91 27.46 -4.18
N HIS A 45 1.18 28.21 -3.13
CA HIS A 45 0.33 29.29 -2.63
C HIS A 45 1.19 30.50 -2.27
N PRO A 46 1.51 31.37 -3.24
CA PRO A 46 2.44 32.48 -3.04
C PRO A 46 2.00 33.50 -1.99
N ASN A 47 0.74 33.51 -1.61
CA ASN A 47 0.20 34.41 -0.59
C ASN A 47 0.18 33.81 0.84
N VAL A 48 0.73 32.59 1.02
CA VAL A 48 0.72 31.92 2.32
C VAL A 48 2.15 31.78 2.81
N GLU A 49 2.45 32.49 3.88
CA GLU A 49 3.73 32.37 4.59
C GLU A 49 3.86 30.99 5.24
N THR A 50 5.04 30.43 5.22
CA THR A 50 5.31 29.13 5.82
C THR A 50 6.75 28.97 6.26
N LEU A 51 6.93 28.31 7.39
CA LEU A 51 8.23 27.86 7.89
C LEU A 51 8.49 26.38 7.56
N LEU A 52 7.45 25.68 7.03
CA LEU A 52 7.56 24.27 6.71
C LEU A 52 8.26 24.06 5.37
N ARG A 53 9.23 23.15 5.36
CA ARG A 53 9.91 22.69 4.14
C ARG A 53 9.69 21.20 3.91
N CYS A 54 9.63 20.81 2.65
CA CYS A 54 9.58 19.39 2.28
C CYS A 54 10.90 18.70 2.64
N ASN A 55 10.85 17.65 3.43
CA ASN A 55 12.05 16.90 3.87
C ASN A 55 12.82 16.22 2.72
N ARG A 56 12.23 16.10 1.50
CA ARG A 56 12.88 15.46 0.36
C ARG A 56 13.44 16.47 -0.66
N CYS A 57 12.69 17.48 -1.02
CA CYS A 57 13.07 18.44 -2.07
C CYS A 57 13.36 19.85 -1.55
N GLY A 58 13.24 20.12 -0.24
CA GLY A 58 13.52 21.42 0.37
C GLY A 58 12.50 22.52 0.07
N LYS A 59 11.54 22.33 -0.83
CA LYS A 59 10.54 23.36 -1.20
C LYS A 59 9.72 23.79 0.00
N PRO A 60 9.47 25.10 0.18
CA PRO A 60 8.59 25.63 1.21
C PRO A 60 7.15 25.19 0.91
N ILE A 61 6.44 24.67 1.91
CA ILE A 61 5.09 24.12 1.79
C ILE A 61 4.22 24.58 2.96
N CYS A 62 3.01 25.06 2.68
CA CYS A 62 2.05 25.38 3.74
C CYS A 62 1.40 24.11 4.32
N THR A 63 0.71 24.22 5.43
CA THR A 63 0.00 23.12 6.11
C THR A 63 -0.99 22.39 5.21
N ARG A 64 -1.65 23.09 4.25
CA ARG A 64 -2.55 22.47 3.26
C ARG A 64 -1.83 21.64 2.19
N CYS A 65 -0.57 21.97 1.89
CA CYS A 65 0.26 21.28 0.91
C CYS A 65 1.16 20.21 1.53
N ALA A 66 1.37 20.27 2.84
CA ALA A 66 2.17 19.33 3.61
C ALA A 66 1.41 18.04 3.85
N VAL A 67 2.05 16.91 3.58
CA VAL A 67 1.59 15.58 3.97
C VAL A 67 2.48 15.09 5.08
N GLN A 68 1.90 14.81 6.24
CA GLN A 68 2.64 14.24 7.36
C GLN A 68 3.04 12.80 7.07
N THR A 69 4.30 12.49 7.25
CA THR A 69 4.86 11.14 7.11
C THR A 69 5.63 10.79 8.38
N PRO A 70 5.91 9.52 8.67
CA PRO A 70 6.69 9.12 9.85
C PRO A 70 8.07 9.79 9.96
N VAL A 71 8.60 10.28 8.84
CA VAL A 71 9.90 10.95 8.74
C VAL A 71 9.79 12.47 8.55
N GLY A 72 8.65 13.08 8.85
CA GLY A 72 8.42 14.53 8.74
C GLY A 72 7.45 14.92 7.64
N TYR A 73 7.46 16.21 7.27
CA TYR A 73 6.54 16.76 6.27
C TYR A 73 7.10 16.64 4.85
N ARG A 74 6.25 16.21 3.91
CA ARG A 74 6.58 16.09 2.49
C ARG A 74 5.55 16.80 1.62
N CYS A 75 5.97 17.32 0.47
CA CYS A 75 5.04 17.87 -0.51
C CYS A 75 4.27 16.75 -1.24
N LYS A 76 3.06 17.06 -1.72
CA LYS A 76 2.21 16.10 -2.45
C LYS A 76 2.91 15.50 -3.67
N GLN A 77 3.78 16.28 -4.36
CA GLN A 77 4.55 15.80 -5.50
C GLN A 77 5.56 14.72 -5.11
N CYS A 78 6.32 14.92 -4.04
CA CYS A 78 7.29 13.94 -3.55
C CYS A 78 6.62 12.66 -3.05
N VAL A 79 5.44 12.78 -2.41
CA VAL A 79 4.64 11.62 -1.99
C VAL A 79 4.08 10.89 -3.22
N GLY A 80 3.59 11.61 -4.23
CA GLY A 80 3.12 11.04 -5.49
C GLY A 80 4.21 10.27 -6.24
N GLN A 81 5.41 10.87 -6.37
CA GLN A 81 6.56 10.19 -6.97
C GLN A 81 6.96 8.91 -6.22
N GLN A 82 6.96 8.94 -4.90
CA GLN A 82 7.25 7.76 -4.10
C GLN A 82 6.20 6.66 -4.30
N ARG A 83 4.92 7.03 -4.39
CA ARG A 83 3.83 6.08 -4.69
C ARG A 83 3.97 5.48 -6.09
N ALA A 84 4.32 6.29 -7.09
CA ALA A 84 4.51 5.83 -8.47
C ALA A 84 5.65 4.80 -8.59
N VAL A 85 6.73 4.97 -7.84
CA VAL A 85 7.82 3.97 -7.78
C VAL A 85 7.40 2.70 -7.05
N TYR A 86 6.53 2.82 -6.04
CA TYR A 86 6.08 1.68 -5.24
C TYR A 86 5.02 0.83 -5.96
N TYR A 87 4.12 1.48 -6.73
CA TYR A 87 3.08 0.81 -7.49
C TYR A 87 3.47 0.75 -8.97
N THR A 88 4.10 -0.35 -9.37
CA THR A 88 4.58 -0.58 -10.75
C THR A 88 3.60 -1.35 -11.63
N GLY A 89 2.39 -1.63 -11.11
CA GLY A 89 1.35 -2.37 -11.85
C GLY A 89 0.81 -1.58 -13.03
N GLY A 90 0.84 -2.17 -14.22
CA GLY A 90 0.25 -1.63 -15.45
C GLY A 90 -1.22 -2.06 -15.63
N ALA A 91 -1.91 -1.45 -16.60
CA ALA A 91 -3.29 -1.84 -16.96
C ALA A 91 -3.36 -3.31 -17.42
N SER A 92 -2.34 -3.81 -18.11
CA SER A 92 -2.21 -5.21 -18.53
C SER A 92 -2.23 -6.18 -17.35
N ASP A 93 -1.65 -5.79 -16.21
CA ASP A 93 -1.60 -6.66 -15.03
C ASP A 93 -3.00 -6.86 -14.42
N TYR A 94 -3.86 -5.85 -14.51
CA TYR A 94 -5.27 -5.96 -14.09
C TYR A 94 -6.07 -6.88 -15.02
N LEU A 95 -5.87 -6.77 -16.33
CA LEU A 95 -6.56 -7.62 -17.32
C LEU A 95 -6.14 -9.08 -17.15
N VAL A 96 -4.84 -9.36 -17.11
CA VAL A 96 -4.30 -10.72 -16.95
C VAL A 96 -4.73 -11.31 -15.61
N GLY A 97 -4.57 -10.56 -14.51
CA GLY A 97 -4.95 -11.00 -13.19
C GLY A 97 -6.45 -11.24 -13.07
N GLY A 98 -7.29 -10.36 -13.64
CA GLY A 98 -8.74 -10.50 -13.66
C GLY A 98 -9.20 -11.72 -14.45
N LEU A 99 -8.64 -11.94 -15.65
CA LEU A 99 -9.01 -13.07 -16.51
C LEU A 99 -8.65 -14.41 -15.86
N ILE A 100 -7.45 -14.52 -15.30
CA ILE A 100 -7.02 -15.72 -14.57
C ILE A 100 -7.92 -15.97 -13.36
N ALA A 101 -8.25 -14.92 -12.59
CA ALA A 101 -9.11 -15.03 -11.43
C ALA A 101 -10.54 -15.46 -11.80
N ALA A 102 -11.09 -14.95 -12.91
CA ALA A 102 -12.41 -15.33 -13.42
C ALA A 102 -12.46 -16.81 -13.82
N VAL A 103 -11.45 -17.27 -14.59
CA VAL A 103 -11.37 -18.67 -15.04
C VAL A 103 -11.22 -19.64 -13.85
N LEU A 104 -10.27 -19.36 -12.97
CA LEU A 104 -10.02 -20.22 -11.81
C LEU A 104 -11.18 -20.18 -10.81
N GLY A 105 -11.77 -19.02 -10.59
CA GLY A 105 -12.97 -18.87 -9.74
C GLY A 105 -14.17 -19.62 -10.29
N GLY A 106 -14.41 -19.53 -11.60
CA GLY A 106 -15.45 -20.27 -12.30
C GLY A 106 -15.27 -21.79 -12.22
N LEU A 107 -14.04 -22.27 -12.48
CA LEU A 107 -13.71 -23.69 -12.36
C LEU A 107 -13.87 -24.20 -10.93
N ALA A 108 -13.39 -23.46 -9.94
CA ALA A 108 -13.53 -23.83 -8.54
C ALA A 108 -15.02 -23.91 -8.12
N THR A 109 -15.84 -22.96 -8.58
CA THR A 109 -17.29 -22.98 -8.31
C THR A 109 -17.97 -24.15 -8.99
N LEU A 110 -17.60 -24.50 -10.23
CA LEU A 110 -18.09 -25.67 -10.94
C LEU A 110 -17.75 -26.97 -10.19
N ILE A 111 -16.52 -27.14 -9.76
CA ILE A 111 -16.07 -28.33 -9.01
C ILE A 111 -16.91 -28.49 -7.73
N ILE A 112 -17.14 -27.41 -6.98
CA ILE A 112 -17.94 -27.44 -5.76
C ILE A 112 -19.41 -27.77 -6.06
N SER A 113 -19.94 -27.25 -7.17
CA SER A 113 -21.31 -27.56 -7.56
C SER A 113 -21.49 -29.04 -7.90
N LEU A 114 -20.50 -29.70 -8.51
CA LEU A 114 -20.50 -31.14 -8.82
C LEU A 114 -20.38 -32.03 -7.58
N LEU A 115 -19.75 -31.51 -6.51
CA LEU A 115 -19.65 -32.24 -5.22
C LEU A 115 -20.95 -32.31 -4.43
N GLY A 116 -22.08 -31.92 -5.03
CA GLY A 116 -23.43 -32.18 -4.48
C GLY A 116 -23.87 -31.24 -3.36
N GLY A 117 -23.26 -30.06 -3.22
CA GLY A 117 -23.77 -28.98 -2.37
C GLY A 117 -23.69 -29.23 -0.86
N ALA A 118 -22.81 -30.11 -0.38
CA ALA A 118 -22.53 -30.20 1.05
C ALA A 118 -21.80 -28.94 1.53
N TRP A 119 -22.50 -28.13 2.32
CA TRP A 119 -22.02 -26.83 2.83
C TRP A 119 -20.65 -26.90 3.51
N PHE A 120 -20.30 -28.04 4.07
CA PHE A 120 -19.04 -28.34 4.72
C PHE A 120 -17.84 -28.20 3.74
N PHE A 121 -17.99 -28.64 2.49
CA PHE A 121 -16.94 -28.46 1.47
C PHE A 121 -16.72 -27.00 1.11
N GLY A 122 -17.78 -26.18 1.09
CA GLY A 122 -17.66 -24.74 0.88
C GLY A 122 -16.80 -24.06 1.95
N LEU A 123 -16.93 -24.49 3.20
CA LEU A 123 -16.20 -23.93 4.34
C LEU A 123 -14.69 -24.25 4.28
N ILE A 124 -14.31 -25.46 3.89
CA ILE A 124 -12.91 -25.89 3.84
C ILE A 124 -12.25 -25.46 2.52
N LEU A 125 -12.93 -25.67 1.39
CA LEU A 125 -12.37 -25.42 0.07
C LEU A 125 -12.41 -23.93 -0.30
N GLY A 126 -13.31 -23.14 0.29
CA GLY A 126 -13.40 -21.69 0.03
C GLY A 126 -12.09 -20.93 0.31
N PRO A 127 -11.58 -20.95 1.54
CA PRO A 127 -10.33 -20.25 1.86
C PRO A 127 -9.13 -20.80 1.09
N THR A 128 -9.02 -22.12 0.91
CA THR A 128 -7.89 -22.76 0.21
C THR A 128 -7.88 -22.38 -1.28
N ALA A 129 -9.05 -22.42 -1.94
CA ALA A 129 -9.19 -21.98 -3.32
C ALA A 129 -8.88 -20.49 -3.47
N GLY A 130 -9.39 -19.64 -2.56
CA GLY A 130 -9.13 -18.21 -2.57
C GLY A 130 -7.64 -17.87 -2.46
N VAL A 131 -6.92 -18.51 -1.54
CA VAL A 131 -5.46 -18.34 -1.41
C VAL A 131 -4.75 -18.86 -2.65
N GLY A 132 -5.15 -20.02 -3.19
CA GLY A 132 -4.58 -20.59 -4.41
C GLY A 132 -4.74 -19.66 -5.61
N ILE A 133 -5.94 -19.13 -5.84
CA ILE A 133 -6.23 -18.15 -6.91
C ILE A 133 -5.35 -16.90 -6.73
N ALA A 134 -5.26 -16.35 -5.51
CA ALA A 134 -4.44 -15.19 -5.23
C ALA A 134 -2.96 -15.43 -5.55
N GLU A 135 -2.42 -16.61 -5.22
CA GLU A 135 -1.02 -16.93 -5.47
C GLU A 135 -0.74 -17.08 -6.97
N VAL A 136 -1.61 -17.75 -7.73
CA VAL A 136 -1.50 -17.86 -9.19
C VAL A 136 -1.55 -16.48 -9.85
N VAL A 137 -2.47 -15.61 -9.43
CA VAL A 137 -2.56 -14.23 -9.92
C VAL A 137 -1.28 -13.45 -9.61
N ARG A 138 -0.74 -13.57 -8.39
CA ARG A 138 0.52 -12.90 -8.01
C ARG A 138 1.71 -13.37 -8.85
N LEU A 139 1.77 -14.64 -9.16
CA LEU A 139 2.80 -15.19 -10.04
C LEU A 139 2.65 -14.67 -11.48
N ALA A 140 1.42 -14.64 -12.01
CA ALA A 140 1.11 -14.17 -13.36
C ALA A 140 1.44 -12.67 -13.54
N VAL A 141 1.13 -11.86 -12.52
CA VAL A 141 1.43 -10.41 -12.49
C VAL A 141 2.90 -10.14 -12.11
N ARG A 142 3.76 -11.18 -12.07
CA ARG A 142 5.19 -11.09 -11.73
C ARG A 142 5.44 -10.38 -10.39
N ARG A 143 4.56 -10.56 -9.40
CA ARG A 143 4.63 -9.95 -8.07
C ARG A 143 4.69 -8.42 -8.07
N ARG A 144 4.27 -7.77 -9.16
CA ARG A 144 4.16 -6.31 -9.20
C ARG A 144 3.09 -5.84 -8.24
N ARG A 145 3.36 -4.76 -7.53
CA ARG A 145 2.39 -4.19 -6.59
C ARG A 145 1.42 -3.28 -7.34
N SER A 146 0.16 -3.66 -7.38
CA SER A 146 -0.93 -2.88 -7.98
C SER A 146 -1.92 -2.50 -6.89
N GLN A 147 -2.29 -1.21 -6.82
CA GLN A 147 -3.11 -0.67 -5.74
C GLN A 147 -4.53 -1.29 -5.69
N TYR A 148 -5.11 -1.63 -6.84
CA TYR A 148 -6.49 -2.11 -6.97
C TYR A 148 -6.61 -3.57 -7.41
N LEU A 149 -5.50 -4.34 -7.41
CA LEU A 149 -5.51 -5.72 -7.86
C LEU A 149 -6.47 -6.60 -7.07
N TRP A 150 -6.58 -6.39 -5.77
CA TRP A 150 -7.47 -7.11 -4.88
C TRP A 150 -8.96 -6.92 -5.23
N LEU A 151 -9.35 -5.68 -5.66
CA LEU A 151 -10.73 -5.41 -6.12
C LEU A 151 -11.02 -6.09 -7.45
N VAL A 152 -10.08 -6.02 -8.40
CA VAL A 152 -10.25 -6.64 -9.71
C VAL A 152 -10.34 -8.17 -9.59
N VAL A 153 -9.48 -8.78 -8.78
CA VAL A 153 -9.50 -10.23 -8.54
C VAL A 153 -10.78 -10.65 -7.83
N GLY A 154 -11.20 -9.95 -6.77
CA GLY A 154 -12.45 -10.23 -6.08
C GLY A 154 -13.66 -10.13 -7.00
N GLY A 155 -13.78 -9.07 -7.78
CA GLY A 155 -14.84 -8.90 -8.79
C GLY A 155 -14.79 -9.94 -9.89
N ALA A 156 -13.60 -10.30 -10.37
CA ALA A 156 -13.43 -11.31 -11.40
C ALA A 156 -13.82 -12.72 -10.95
N VAL A 157 -13.54 -13.09 -9.70
CA VAL A 157 -14.01 -14.37 -9.12
C VAL A 157 -15.53 -14.43 -9.08
N ILE A 158 -16.19 -13.34 -8.67
CA ILE A 158 -17.66 -13.25 -8.65
C ILE A 158 -18.22 -13.36 -10.08
N LEU A 159 -17.68 -12.61 -11.03
CA LEU A 159 -18.12 -12.66 -12.44
C LEU A 159 -17.88 -14.05 -13.05
N GLY A 160 -16.75 -14.67 -12.77
CA GLY A 160 -16.44 -16.03 -13.25
C GLY A 160 -17.34 -17.10 -12.68
N SER A 161 -17.93 -16.89 -11.49
CA SER A 161 -18.87 -17.82 -10.86
C SER A 161 -20.30 -17.69 -11.38
N LEU A 162 -20.66 -16.59 -12.09
CA LEU A 162 -22.03 -16.37 -12.59
C LEU A 162 -22.57 -17.52 -13.48
N PRO A 163 -21.82 -18.08 -14.46
CA PRO A 163 -22.31 -19.19 -15.26
C PRO A 163 -22.68 -20.41 -14.42
N ALA A 164 -21.85 -20.74 -13.42
CA ALA A 164 -22.11 -21.85 -12.51
C ALA A 164 -23.36 -21.58 -11.66
N LEU A 165 -23.52 -20.33 -11.20
CA LEU A 165 -24.67 -19.91 -10.40
C LEU A 165 -25.97 -19.97 -11.22
N VAL A 166 -25.96 -19.57 -12.50
CA VAL A 166 -27.13 -19.66 -13.39
C VAL A 166 -27.51 -21.11 -13.67
N LEU A 167 -26.57 -21.99 -14.02
CA LEU A 167 -26.81 -23.41 -14.20
C LEU A 167 -27.41 -24.05 -12.94
N PHE A 168 -26.99 -23.54 -11.80
CA PHE A 168 -27.44 -24.06 -10.52
C PHE A 168 -28.84 -23.58 -10.12
N LEU A 169 -29.22 -22.35 -10.44
CA LEU A 169 -30.58 -21.82 -10.25
C LEU A 169 -31.61 -22.62 -11.02
N LEU A 170 -31.23 -23.21 -12.16
CA LEU A 170 -32.10 -24.09 -12.94
C LEU A 170 -32.37 -25.43 -12.26
N HIS A 171 -31.53 -25.89 -11.34
CA HIS A 171 -31.66 -27.14 -10.59
C HIS A 171 -32.29 -26.99 -9.20
N PHE A 172 -32.70 -25.81 -8.83
CA PHE A 172 -33.45 -25.39 -7.65
C PHE A 172 -33.23 -26.20 -6.36
N SER A 173 -32.06 -26.03 -5.72
CA SER A 173 -31.82 -26.50 -4.35
C SER A 173 -31.35 -25.37 -3.46
N LEU A 174 -32.13 -25.02 -2.45
CA LEU A 174 -31.81 -23.96 -1.48
C LEU A 174 -30.47 -24.21 -0.74
N TRP A 175 -30.19 -25.48 -0.46
CA TRP A 175 -28.95 -25.94 0.16
C TRP A 175 -27.71 -25.57 -0.64
N SER A 176 -27.81 -25.67 -1.93
CA SER A 176 -26.70 -25.42 -2.83
C SER A 176 -26.43 -23.95 -3.03
N LEU A 177 -27.43 -23.09 -3.03
CA LEU A 177 -27.26 -21.64 -3.01
C LEU A 177 -26.48 -21.20 -1.77
N LEU A 178 -26.78 -21.76 -0.62
CA LEU A 178 -26.07 -21.48 0.62
C LEU A 178 -24.62 -21.94 0.56
N THR A 179 -24.34 -23.09 -0.04
CA THR A 179 -22.96 -23.60 -0.23
C THR A 179 -22.13 -22.71 -1.15
N ILE A 180 -22.70 -22.35 -2.30
CA ILE A 180 -22.00 -21.47 -3.27
C ILE A 180 -21.79 -20.07 -2.69
N GLY A 181 -22.81 -19.51 -2.01
CA GLY A 181 -22.70 -18.23 -1.35
C GLY A 181 -21.60 -18.21 -0.27
N LEU A 182 -21.57 -19.22 0.58
CA LEU A 182 -20.55 -19.38 1.61
C LEU A 182 -19.15 -19.56 1.01
N PHE A 183 -19.04 -20.39 -0.03
CA PHE A 183 -17.78 -20.60 -0.75
C PHE A 183 -17.26 -19.31 -1.36
N LEU A 184 -18.09 -18.57 -2.09
CA LEU A 184 -17.71 -17.32 -2.72
C LEU A 184 -17.30 -16.27 -1.68
N PHE A 185 -18.05 -16.14 -0.61
CA PHE A 185 -17.74 -15.23 0.47
C PHE A 185 -16.36 -15.51 1.07
N LEU A 186 -16.06 -16.77 1.37
CA LEU A 186 -14.78 -17.16 1.94
C LEU A 186 -13.63 -17.10 0.93
N ALA A 187 -13.86 -17.52 -0.32
CA ALA A 187 -12.86 -17.49 -1.37
C ALA A 187 -12.44 -16.04 -1.73
N VAL A 188 -13.43 -15.16 -1.91
CA VAL A 188 -13.17 -13.73 -2.19
C VAL A 188 -12.51 -13.07 -0.98
N GLY A 189 -12.99 -13.36 0.23
CA GLY A 189 -12.38 -12.85 1.46
C GLY A 189 -10.92 -13.27 1.61
N ALA A 190 -10.60 -14.54 1.39
CA ALA A 190 -9.24 -15.07 1.47
C ALA A 190 -8.34 -14.49 0.35
N ALA A 191 -8.84 -14.42 -0.88
CA ALA A 191 -8.09 -13.86 -2.01
C ALA A 191 -7.79 -12.37 -1.81
N THR A 192 -8.77 -11.59 -1.40
CA THR A 192 -8.60 -10.14 -1.15
C THR A 192 -7.67 -9.86 0.04
N ALA A 193 -7.78 -10.64 1.12
CA ALA A 193 -6.89 -10.52 2.28
C ALA A 193 -5.42 -10.82 1.92
N ARG A 194 -5.18 -11.78 1.02
CA ARG A 194 -3.84 -12.17 0.58
C ARG A 194 -3.21 -11.15 -0.38
N LEU A 195 -4.04 -10.45 -1.17
CA LEU A 195 -3.59 -9.47 -2.18
C LEU A 195 -3.46 -8.04 -1.63
N ARG A 196 -4.07 -7.73 -0.50
CA ARG A 196 -4.03 -6.43 0.18
C ARG A 196 -2.73 -6.23 0.95
#